data_4a31cfcac352d80bc3d29f998ce6aad8
#
_entry.id   4a31cfcac352d80bc3d29f998ce6aad8
#
_cell.length_a   1.000
_cell.length_b   1.000
_cell.length_c   1.000
_cell.angle_alpha   90.00
_cell.angle_beta   90.00
_cell.angle_gamma   90.00
#
_symmetry.space_group_name_H-M   'P 1'
#
loop_
_entity.id
_entity.type
_entity.pdbx_description
1 polymer ?
#
loop_
_entity_poly.entity_id
_entity_poly.type
_entity_poly.pdbx_seq_one_letter_code
_entity_poly.pdbx_strand_id
1 'polypeptide(L)'
;SELAAAREFADQQVQQIRADSEQQSEAAALPVGSLPARPGQALLLNPAEQSPRMIADVAAQDDIGGFTIEACFQLRSVFDSGAVRTIAARWDGNTQHSGWVFGVTGKGSRRKPQTLVLQLFGKTVAGVQREAALFSDHTVEFNVPYFAAVTVRPASSATEPGEAVFYLRNLANEDEPISVVSVPLELASGLQNELPVSIGYRAGADSQFDGLLDDIRLTRGILAQEELLLTREAPGPATLAFWRFEAQPGMLRDSSVAGAALRLQSGASAQTSEQAALADLCHVLLNSSEFLYVR
;
A
#
# COMPACT_ATOMS: atom_id res chain seq x y z
N SER A 1 -32.88 -11.86 27.03
CA SER A 1 -33.48 -10.79 27.82
C SER A 1 -32.75 -9.48 27.53
N GLU A 2 -33.40 -8.34 27.69
CA GLU A 2 -32.87 -7.01 27.42
C GLU A 2 -31.54 -6.72 28.13
N LEU A 3 -31.33 -7.26 29.31
CA LEU A 3 -30.10 -7.11 30.08
C LEU A 3 -28.89 -7.80 29.41
N ALA A 4 -29.11 -8.94 28.76
CA ALA A 4 -28.03 -9.63 28.01
C ALA A 4 -27.66 -8.88 26.74
N ALA A 5 -28.62 -8.37 25.99
CA ALA A 5 -28.40 -7.55 24.81
C ALA A 5 -27.70 -6.22 25.15
N ALA A 6 -28.06 -5.57 26.26
CA ALA A 6 -27.43 -4.37 26.74
C ALA A 6 -25.94 -4.59 27.13
N ARG A 7 -25.65 -5.75 27.77
CA ARG A 7 -24.26 -6.12 28.10
C ARG A 7 -23.42 -6.37 26.83
N GLU A 8 -23.95 -7.14 25.89
CA GLU A 8 -23.27 -7.43 24.63
C GLU A 8 -22.98 -6.16 23.83
N PHE A 9 -23.94 -5.24 23.79
CA PHE A 9 -23.75 -3.92 23.19
C PHE A 9 -22.65 -3.11 23.90
N ALA A 10 -22.65 -3.08 25.23
CA ALA A 10 -21.65 -2.38 26.01
C ALA A 10 -20.26 -2.99 25.81
N ASP A 11 -20.13 -4.32 25.77
CA ASP A 11 -18.88 -5.01 25.52
C ASP A 11 -18.34 -4.72 24.10
N GLN A 12 -19.21 -4.68 23.10
CA GLN A 12 -18.85 -4.29 21.73
C GLN A 12 -18.35 -2.83 21.68
N GLN A 13 -19.02 -1.90 22.36
CA GLN A 13 -18.59 -0.49 22.44
C GLN A 13 -17.21 -0.35 23.11
N VAL A 14 -16.98 -1.08 24.20
CA VAL A 14 -15.68 -1.07 24.90
C VAL A 14 -14.58 -1.65 24.02
N GLN A 15 -14.85 -2.73 23.29
CA GLN A 15 -13.89 -3.30 22.34
C GLN A 15 -13.59 -2.33 21.20
N GLN A 16 -14.59 -1.64 20.66
CA GLN A 16 -14.41 -0.64 19.63
C GLN A 16 -13.56 0.53 20.13
N ILE A 17 -13.85 1.07 21.30
CA ILE A 17 -13.08 2.18 21.90
C ILE A 17 -11.62 1.77 22.14
N ARG A 18 -11.37 0.52 22.58
CA ARG A 18 -10.01 0.01 22.77
C ARG A 18 -9.28 -0.11 21.43
N ALA A 19 -9.90 -0.69 20.42
CA ALA A 19 -9.32 -0.81 19.07
C ALA A 19 -9.02 0.56 18.48
N ASP A 20 -9.92 1.54 18.61
CA ASP A 20 -9.71 2.91 18.14
C ASP A 20 -8.54 3.61 18.90
N SER A 21 -8.43 3.37 20.22
CA SER A 21 -7.35 3.93 21.04
C SER A 21 -5.99 3.30 20.71
N GLU A 22 -5.93 1.99 20.50
CA GLU A 22 -4.72 1.29 20.06
C GLU A 22 -4.29 1.78 18.68
N GLN A 23 -5.22 1.88 17.73
CA GLN A 23 -4.97 2.38 16.39
C GLN A 23 -4.50 3.85 16.38
N GLN A 24 -5.05 4.70 17.25
CA GLN A 24 -4.58 6.07 17.45
C GLN A 24 -3.17 6.12 18.05
N SER A 25 -2.86 5.25 19.01
CA SER A 25 -1.52 5.15 19.61
C SER A 25 -0.48 4.66 18.59
N GLU A 26 -0.82 3.68 17.76
CA GLU A 26 0.04 3.20 16.67
C GLU A 26 0.24 4.28 15.60
N ALA A 27 -0.82 5.00 15.23
CA ALA A 27 -0.75 6.10 14.27
C ALA A 27 0.13 7.26 14.75
N ALA A 28 0.15 7.54 16.05
CA ALA A 28 0.99 8.58 16.64
C ALA A 28 2.50 8.24 16.58
N ALA A 29 2.86 6.99 16.40
CA ALA A 29 4.24 6.53 16.25
C ALA A 29 4.74 6.50 14.79
N LEU A 30 3.86 6.76 13.81
CA LEU A 30 4.24 6.75 12.41
C LEU A 30 5.09 7.98 12.06
N PRO A 31 6.21 7.79 11.35
CA PRO A 31 6.98 8.92 10.85
C PRO A 31 6.19 9.65 9.75
N VAL A 32 6.05 10.96 9.94
CA VAL A 32 5.31 11.83 9.03
C VAL A 32 6.21 12.89 8.42
N GLY A 33 5.85 13.35 7.24
CA GLY A 33 6.45 14.47 6.53
C GLY A 33 5.39 15.31 5.85
N SER A 34 5.81 16.21 4.99
CA SER A 34 4.95 16.99 4.12
C SER A 34 5.38 16.77 2.68
N LEU A 35 4.46 16.35 1.83
CA LEU A 35 4.74 16.21 0.39
C LEU A 35 4.62 17.60 -0.26
N PRO A 36 5.69 18.12 -0.90
CA PRO A 36 5.59 19.39 -1.62
C PRO A 36 4.45 19.37 -2.65
N ALA A 37 3.76 20.49 -2.81
CA ALA A 37 2.59 20.67 -3.68
C ALA A 37 1.33 19.87 -3.29
N ARG A 38 1.33 19.22 -2.11
CA ARG A 38 0.11 18.65 -1.52
C ARG A 38 -0.09 19.22 -0.12
N PRO A 39 -1.32 19.61 0.26
CA PRO A 39 -1.61 20.04 1.62
C PRO A 39 -1.64 18.84 2.56
N GLY A 40 -1.36 19.08 3.84
CA GLY A 40 -1.51 18.06 4.87
C GLY A 40 -0.24 17.28 5.19
N GLN A 41 -0.43 16.08 5.67
CA GLN A 41 0.64 15.17 6.08
C GLN A 41 0.83 14.06 5.06
N ALA A 42 2.04 13.54 4.98
CA ALA A 42 2.39 12.39 4.18
C ALA A 42 3.12 11.37 5.05
N LEU A 43 2.99 10.11 4.72
CA LEU A 43 3.73 9.03 5.35
C LEU A 43 5.19 9.08 4.93
N LEU A 44 6.11 9.18 5.90
CA LEU A 44 7.54 9.14 5.66
C LEU A 44 8.07 7.71 5.86
N LEU A 45 8.62 7.13 4.81
CA LEU A 45 9.25 5.80 4.84
C LEU A 45 10.76 5.93 4.66
N ASN A 46 11.49 5.26 5.57
CA ASN A 46 12.95 5.22 5.54
C ASN A 46 13.42 3.77 5.79
N PRO A 47 13.97 3.08 4.79
CA PRO A 47 14.42 1.70 4.93
C PRO A 47 15.49 1.50 6.00
N ALA A 48 16.32 2.52 6.28
CA ALA A 48 17.36 2.46 7.30
C ALA A 48 16.79 2.44 8.73
N GLU A 49 15.57 2.90 8.94
CA GLU A 49 14.92 3.02 10.25
C GLU A 49 13.88 1.93 10.52
N GLN A 50 13.86 0.86 9.73
CA GLN A 50 12.86 -0.22 9.83
C GLN A 50 11.42 0.34 9.88
N SER A 51 11.08 1.16 8.89
CA SER A 51 9.73 1.73 8.78
C SER A 51 8.64 0.68 8.97
N PRO A 52 7.56 1.04 9.66
CA PRO A 52 6.48 0.10 9.92
C PRO A 52 5.87 -0.44 8.63
N ARG A 53 5.49 -1.70 8.65
CA ARG A 53 4.77 -2.33 7.54
C ARG A 53 3.28 -2.12 7.74
N MET A 54 2.62 -1.53 6.75
CA MET A 54 1.20 -1.25 6.80
C MET A 54 0.45 -2.13 5.83
N ILE A 55 -0.66 -2.70 6.29
CA ILE A 55 -1.55 -3.52 5.49
C ILE A 55 -3.01 -3.11 5.71
N ALA A 56 -3.85 -3.34 4.71
CA ALA A 56 -5.29 -3.17 4.80
C ALA A 56 -6.03 -4.33 4.15
N ASP A 57 -7.11 -4.77 4.78
CA ASP A 57 -8.00 -5.79 4.24
C ASP A 57 -9.00 -5.13 3.28
N VAL A 58 -8.58 -4.91 2.05
CA VAL A 58 -9.42 -4.36 0.98
C VAL A 58 -10.20 -5.48 0.32
N ALA A 59 -11.49 -5.30 0.11
CA ALA A 59 -12.33 -6.31 -0.53
C ALA A 59 -11.73 -6.79 -1.87
N ALA A 60 -11.74 -8.10 -2.08
CA ALA A 60 -11.36 -8.68 -3.35
C ALA A 60 -12.34 -8.24 -4.45
N GLN A 61 -11.84 -8.14 -5.67
CA GLN A 61 -12.63 -7.81 -6.85
C GLN A 61 -12.57 -8.96 -7.83
N ASP A 62 -13.56 -9.03 -8.72
CA ASP A 62 -13.40 -9.80 -9.95
C ASP A 62 -12.43 -9.07 -10.91
N ASP A 63 -11.80 -9.80 -11.82
CA ASP A 63 -10.85 -9.24 -12.79
C ASP A 63 -11.56 -8.56 -13.98
N ILE A 64 -12.87 -8.73 -14.14
CA ILE A 64 -13.61 -8.43 -15.39
C ILE A 64 -13.61 -6.93 -15.70
N GLY A 65 -13.73 -6.10 -14.68
CA GLY A 65 -13.82 -4.65 -14.86
C GLY A 65 -12.48 -3.91 -14.87
N GLY A 66 -11.39 -4.59 -14.61
CA GLY A 66 -10.09 -3.95 -14.38
C GLY A 66 -10.02 -3.18 -13.05
N PHE A 67 -8.96 -2.41 -12.87
CA PHE A 67 -8.75 -1.60 -11.67
C PHE A 67 -7.84 -0.41 -11.93
N THR A 68 -7.84 0.54 -11.00
CA THR A 68 -6.97 1.72 -11.02
C THR A 68 -6.26 1.86 -9.68
N ILE A 69 -4.96 2.14 -9.72
CA ILE A 69 -4.12 2.47 -8.56
C ILE A 69 -3.58 3.87 -8.76
N GLU A 70 -3.65 4.72 -7.73
CA GLU A 70 -3.15 6.08 -7.75
C GLU A 70 -2.35 6.36 -6.48
N ALA A 71 -1.36 7.23 -6.57
CA ALA A 71 -0.59 7.70 -5.42
C ALA A 71 0.07 9.05 -5.72
N CYS A 72 0.19 9.87 -4.68
CA CYS A 72 1.14 10.98 -4.64
C CYS A 72 2.38 10.52 -3.89
N PHE A 73 3.57 10.86 -4.39
CA PHE A 73 4.81 10.42 -3.76
C PHE A 73 6.01 11.32 -4.06
N GLN A 74 7.03 11.22 -3.21
CA GLN A 74 8.35 11.78 -3.46
C GLN A 74 9.40 10.71 -3.15
N LEU A 75 10.19 10.34 -4.14
CA LEU A 75 11.20 9.29 -4.01
C LEU A 75 12.54 9.90 -3.59
N ARG A 76 13.22 9.30 -2.59
CA ARG A 76 14.56 9.72 -2.15
C ARG A 76 15.67 8.87 -2.75
N SER A 77 15.44 7.57 -2.90
CA SER A 77 16.41 6.66 -3.50
C SER A 77 15.75 5.47 -4.16
N VAL A 78 16.48 4.82 -5.05
CA VAL A 78 16.15 3.48 -5.57
C VAL A 78 17.25 2.49 -5.23
N PHE A 79 16.98 1.20 -5.38
CA PHE A 79 18.01 0.18 -5.24
C PHE A 79 19.05 0.26 -6.36
N ASP A 80 20.30 -0.06 -6.07
CA ASP A 80 21.33 -0.21 -7.10
C ASP A 80 21.07 -1.44 -8.00
N SER A 81 20.39 -2.45 -7.47
CA SER A 81 19.85 -3.59 -8.23
C SER A 81 18.63 -3.21 -9.05
N GLY A 82 18.01 -4.18 -9.74
CA GLY A 82 16.72 -4.00 -10.42
C GLY A 82 15.49 -4.11 -9.49
N ALA A 83 15.68 -4.22 -8.18
CA ALA A 83 14.59 -4.34 -7.22
C ALA A 83 13.68 -3.09 -7.24
N VAL A 84 12.40 -3.29 -6.90
CA VAL A 84 11.37 -2.26 -6.98
C VAL A 84 11.16 -1.60 -5.62
N ARG A 85 11.22 -0.27 -5.56
CA ARG A 85 10.67 0.52 -4.46
C ARG A 85 9.16 0.47 -4.56
N THR A 86 8.52 -0.25 -3.66
CA THR A 86 7.08 -0.52 -3.75
C THR A 86 6.27 0.62 -3.16
N ILE A 87 5.34 1.18 -3.93
CA ILE A 87 4.33 2.13 -3.47
C ILE A 87 3.18 1.36 -2.80
N ALA A 88 2.60 0.41 -3.53
CA ALA A 88 1.56 -0.47 -3.03
C ALA A 88 1.65 -1.85 -3.69
N ALA A 89 1.22 -2.89 -2.97
CA ALA A 89 1.20 -4.25 -3.50
C ALA A 89 0.07 -5.08 -2.90
N ARG A 90 -0.38 -6.07 -3.65
CA ARG A 90 -1.29 -7.13 -3.22
C ARG A 90 -0.74 -8.46 -3.71
N TRP A 91 0.29 -8.96 -3.04
CA TRP A 91 1.03 -10.14 -3.47
C TRP A 91 1.80 -10.76 -2.31
N ASP A 92 1.90 -12.09 -2.28
CA ASP A 92 2.56 -12.86 -1.22
C ASP A 92 4.03 -13.22 -1.49
N GLY A 93 4.58 -12.81 -2.61
CA GLY A 93 5.96 -13.14 -3.01
C GLY A 93 6.09 -14.40 -3.88
N ASN A 94 4.98 -15.10 -4.15
CA ASN A 94 4.99 -16.31 -4.98
C ASN A 94 4.47 -16.02 -6.40
N THR A 95 5.30 -16.20 -7.41
CA THR A 95 4.95 -15.94 -8.83
C THR A 95 3.88 -16.87 -9.39
N GLN A 96 3.57 -17.96 -8.70
CA GLN A 96 2.47 -18.87 -9.08
C GLN A 96 1.12 -18.40 -8.52
N HIS A 97 1.11 -17.42 -7.65
CA HIS A 97 -0.10 -16.84 -7.09
C HIS A 97 -0.45 -15.52 -7.78
N SER A 98 -1.74 -15.23 -7.82
CA SER A 98 -2.28 -13.97 -8.34
C SER A 98 -1.85 -12.78 -7.52
N GLY A 99 -1.77 -11.62 -8.17
CA GLY A 99 -1.49 -10.37 -7.46
C GLY A 99 -0.83 -9.29 -8.31
N TRP A 100 -0.49 -8.20 -7.65
CA TRP A 100 0.14 -7.06 -8.31
C TRP A 100 1.10 -6.32 -7.37
N VAL A 101 2.08 -5.63 -7.97
CA VAL A 101 3.02 -4.73 -7.30
C VAL A 101 3.18 -3.47 -8.14
N PHE A 102 2.91 -2.30 -7.56
CA PHE A 102 3.11 -0.99 -8.17
C PHE A 102 4.25 -0.25 -7.47
N GLY A 103 5.17 0.32 -8.23
CA GLY A 103 6.33 1.02 -7.67
C GLY A 103 7.29 1.57 -8.70
N VAL A 104 8.54 1.80 -8.27
CA VAL A 104 9.62 2.37 -9.10
C VAL A 104 10.81 1.40 -9.15
N THR A 105 11.32 1.13 -10.34
CA THR A 105 12.46 0.22 -10.57
C THR A 105 13.76 0.81 -10.05
N GLY A 106 14.68 -0.08 -9.63
CA GLY A 106 16.05 0.29 -9.27
C GLY A 106 16.94 0.62 -10.48
N LYS A 107 18.12 1.16 -10.22
CA LYS A 107 19.13 1.55 -11.24
C LYS A 107 19.60 0.37 -12.10
N GLY A 108 19.70 -0.81 -11.50
CA GLY A 108 20.14 -2.04 -12.19
C GLY A 108 19.03 -2.74 -12.97
N SER A 109 17.86 -2.15 -13.14
CA SER A 109 16.81 -2.71 -13.98
C SER A 109 17.27 -2.84 -15.43
N ARG A 110 17.29 -4.07 -15.95
CA ARG A 110 17.77 -4.34 -17.32
C ARG A 110 16.85 -3.80 -18.41
N ARG A 111 15.59 -3.47 -18.07
CA ARG A 111 14.62 -2.97 -19.05
C ARG A 111 14.52 -1.46 -19.00
N LYS A 112 13.98 -0.90 -17.91
CA LYS A 112 13.81 0.54 -17.71
C LYS A 112 14.16 0.91 -16.28
N PRO A 113 15.36 1.45 -16.01
CA PRO A 113 15.75 1.87 -14.68
C PRO A 113 15.00 3.13 -14.25
N GLN A 114 14.70 3.21 -12.95
CA GLN A 114 14.14 4.40 -12.30
C GLN A 114 12.85 4.91 -12.98
N THR A 115 11.97 3.97 -13.35
CA THR A 115 10.66 4.27 -13.97
C THR A 115 9.54 3.59 -13.18
N LEU A 116 8.31 4.07 -13.34
CA LEU A 116 7.15 3.36 -12.81
C LEU A 116 7.08 1.97 -13.41
N VAL A 117 6.75 1.01 -12.58
CA VAL A 117 6.54 -0.39 -12.95
C VAL A 117 5.29 -0.94 -12.30
N LEU A 118 4.52 -1.68 -13.06
CA LEU A 118 3.45 -2.54 -12.57
C LEU A 118 3.84 -3.99 -12.86
N GLN A 119 4.06 -4.78 -11.82
CA GLN A 119 4.21 -6.23 -11.92
C GLN A 119 2.86 -6.86 -11.67
N LEU A 120 2.41 -7.70 -12.58
CA LEU A 120 1.15 -8.44 -12.50
C LEU A 120 1.45 -9.93 -12.54
N PHE A 121 0.80 -10.67 -11.66
CA PHE A 121 0.88 -12.13 -11.58
C PHE A 121 -0.52 -12.70 -11.83
N GLY A 122 -0.70 -13.34 -12.94
CA GLY A 122 -2.03 -13.78 -13.37
C GLY A 122 -1.97 -14.82 -14.48
N LYS A 123 -3.10 -15.05 -15.12
CA LYS A 123 -3.24 -16.05 -16.19
C LYS A 123 -3.51 -15.37 -17.53
N THR A 124 -2.87 -15.88 -18.58
CA THR A 124 -3.19 -15.52 -19.96
C THR A 124 -4.60 -16.04 -20.34
N VAL A 125 -5.11 -15.64 -21.49
CA VAL A 125 -6.36 -16.17 -22.06
C VAL A 125 -6.34 -17.69 -22.16
N ALA A 126 -5.17 -18.30 -22.40
CA ALA A 126 -4.99 -19.75 -22.43
C ALA A 126 -4.92 -20.41 -21.04
N GLY A 127 -5.09 -19.65 -19.96
CA GLY A 127 -5.05 -20.15 -18.58
C GLY A 127 -3.65 -20.40 -18.03
N VAL A 128 -2.60 -19.98 -18.72
CA VAL A 128 -1.20 -20.16 -18.30
C VAL A 128 -0.82 -19.07 -17.31
N GLN A 129 -0.35 -19.46 -16.11
CA GLN A 129 0.17 -18.54 -15.10
C GLN A 129 1.44 -17.84 -15.61
N ARG A 130 1.48 -16.52 -15.54
CA ARG A 130 2.61 -15.70 -15.96
C ARG A 130 2.78 -14.46 -15.10
N GLU A 131 4.00 -13.96 -15.05
CA GLU A 131 4.35 -12.62 -14.62
C GLU A 131 4.41 -11.69 -15.84
N ALA A 132 3.78 -10.52 -15.73
CA ALA A 132 3.93 -9.39 -16.66
C ALA A 132 4.51 -8.20 -15.91
N ALA A 133 5.72 -7.75 -16.29
CA ALA A 133 6.31 -6.53 -15.81
C ALA A 133 6.14 -5.43 -16.87
N LEU A 134 5.28 -4.45 -16.58
CA LEU A 134 4.92 -3.34 -17.46
C LEU A 134 5.59 -2.08 -16.95
N PHE A 135 6.16 -1.27 -17.85
CA PHE A 135 6.98 -0.11 -17.49
C PHE A 135 6.44 1.15 -18.15
N SER A 136 6.45 2.28 -17.42
CA SER A 136 6.30 3.60 -18.03
C SER A 136 7.55 3.99 -18.83
N ASP A 137 7.45 5.03 -19.65
CA ASP A 137 8.58 5.54 -20.42
C ASP A 137 9.31 6.71 -19.72
N HIS A 138 8.82 7.13 -18.55
CA HIS A 138 9.31 8.32 -17.87
C HIS A 138 10.16 7.97 -16.65
N THR A 139 11.31 8.62 -16.54
CA THR A 139 12.19 8.54 -15.38
C THR A 139 11.58 9.33 -14.22
N VAL A 140 11.57 8.73 -13.02
CA VAL A 140 11.17 9.38 -11.77
C VAL A 140 12.42 10.01 -11.14
N GLU A 141 12.45 11.32 -10.99
CA GLU A 141 13.55 12.03 -10.36
C GLU A 141 13.50 11.98 -8.85
N PHE A 142 14.67 12.04 -8.19
CA PHE A 142 14.72 12.04 -6.72
C PHE A 142 14.34 13.41 -6.16
N ASN A 143 13.64 13.39 -5.04
CA ASN A 143 13.20 14.58 -4.30
C ASN A 143 12.25 15.49 -5.09
N VAL A 144 11.64 14.99 -6.16
CA VAL A 144 10.58 15.66 -6.91
C VAL A 144 9.24 15.01 -6.53
N PRO A 145 8.21 15.80 -6.16
CA PRO A 145 6.89 15.27 -5.87
C PRO A 145 6.17 14.91 -7.17
N TYR A 146 5.61 13.70 -7.20
CA TYR A 146 4.85 13.19 -8.34
C TYR A 146 3.46 12.73 -7.93
N PHE A 147 2.52 12.90 -8.83
CA PHE A 147 1.34 12.06 -8.91
C PHE A 147 1.60 10.94 -9.92
N ALA A 148 1.25 9.73 -9.56
CA ALA A 148 1.26 8.59 -10.47
C ALA A 148 -0.04 7.81 -10.38
N ALA A 149 -0.48 7.30 -11.53
CA ALA A 149 -1.58 6.35 -11.60
C ALA A 149 -1.28 5.26 -12.62
N VAL A 150 -1.92 4.11 -12.45
CA VAL A 150 -1.99 3.05 -13.46
C VAL A 150 -3.41 2.49 -13.51
N THR A 151 -3.99 2.47 -14.70
CA THR A 151 -5.25 1.75 -14.98
C THR A 151 -4.94 0.44 -15.67
N VAL A 152 -5.65 -0.62 -15.31
CA VAL A 152 -5.41 -1.97 -15.81
C VAL A 152 -6.69 -2.54 -16.40
N ARG A 153 -6.68 -2.82 -17.68
CA ARG A 153 -7.73 -3.56 -18.40
C ARG A 153 -7.19 -4.93 -18.77
N PRO A 154 -7.72 -6.03 -18.23
CA PRO A 154 -7.31 -7.38 -18.60
C PRO A 154 -7.59 -7.68 -20.07
N ALA A 155 -6.87 -8.65 -20.65
CA ALA A 155 -7.17 -9.17 -21.99
C ALA A 155 -8.51 -9.89 -21.99
N SER A 156 -9.34 -9.67 -23.01
CA SER A 156 -10.64 -10.34 -23.18
C SER A 156 -10.53 -11.59 -24.05
N SER A 157 -9.59 -11.60 -24.98
CA SER A 157 -9.32 -12.72 -25.89
C SER A 157 -7.87 -12.68 -26.41
N ALA A 158 -7.47 -13.69 -27.18
CA ALA A 158 -6.14 -13.71 -27.81
C ALA A 158 -5.96 -12.60 -28.87
N THR A 159 -7.04 -12.09 -29.42
CA THR A 159 -7.06 -11.02 -30.43
C THR A 159 -7.38 -9.65 -29.86
N GLU A 160 -7.80 -9.60 -28.60
CA GLU A 160 -8.09 -8.37 -27.87
C GLU A 160 -7.23 -8.32 -26.61
N PRO A 161 -5.97 -7.86 -26.71
CA PRO A 161 -5.09 -7.75 -25.57
C PRO A 161 -5.64 -6.73 -24.56
N GLY A 162 -5.30 -6.94 -23.32
CA GLY A 162 -5.50 -5.98 -22.27
C GLY A 162 -4.54 -4.79 -22.43
N GLU A 163 -4.61 -3.88 -21.48
CA GLU A 163 -3.83 -2.67 -21.49
C GLU A 163 -3.56 -2.19 -20.06
N ALA A 164 -2.36 -1.69 -19.81
CA ALA A 164 -2.07 -0.87 -18.66
C ALA A 164 -1.68 0.54 -19.13
N VAL A 165 -2.38 1.55 -18.62
CA VAL A 165 -2.08 2.95 -18.92
C VAL A 165 -1.48 3.60 -17.70
N PHE A 166 -0.23 4.05 -17.83
CA PHE A 166 0.48 4.80 -16.80
C PHE A 166 0.26 6.30 -16.99
N TYR A 167 0.03 6.98 -15.90
CA TYR A 167 -0.05 8.42 -15.80
C TYR A 167 1.03 8.89 -14.82
N LEU A 168 1.78 9.93 -15.20
CA LEU A 168 2.79 10.56 -14.33
C LEU A 168 2.72 12.07 -14.50
N ARG A 169 2.69 12.81 -13.39
CA ARG A 169 2.77 14.26 -13.38
C ARG A 169 3.71 14.73 -12.30
N ASN A 170 4.64 15.60 -12.67
CA ASN A 170 5.45 16.36 -11.74
C ASN A 170 4.57 17.41 -11.05
N LEU A 171 4.43 17.31 -9.73
CA LEU A 171 3.59 18.22 -8.95
C LEU A 171 4.31 19.54 -8.60
N ALA A 172 5.63 19.61 -8.76
CA ALA A 172 6.39 20.84 -8.57
C ALA A 172 6.33 21.77 -9.78
N ASN A 173 5.82 21.29 -10.92
CA ASN A 173 5.71 22.07 -12.15
C ASN A 173 4.27 22.04 -12.68
N GLU A 174 3.51 23.08 -12.37
CA GLU A 174 2.10 23.18 -12.78
C GLU A 174 1.90 23.27 -14.30
N ASP A 175 2.91 23.76 -15.04
CA ASP A 175 2.86 23.90 -16.49
C ASP A 175 3.15 22.57 -17.22
N GLU A 176 3.71 21.59 -16.53
CA GLU A 176 4.04 20.28 -17.13
C GLU A 176 2.75 19.45 -17.31
N PRO A 177 2.43 19.01 -18.54
CA PRO A 177 1.25 18.18 -18.76
C PRO A 177 1.43 16.79 -18.13
N ILE A 178 0.31 16.15 -17.84
CA ILE A 178 0.34 14.75 -17.43
C ILE A 178 0.88 13.88 -18.56
N SER A 179 1.84 13.04 -18.23
CA SER A 179 2.47 12.11 -19.15
C SER A 179 1.67 10.81 -19.15
N VAL A 180 1.34 10.29 -20.32
CA VAL A 180 0.51 9.09 -20.49
C VAL A 180 1.22 8.07 -21.34
N VAL A 181 1.37 6.85 -20.84
CA VAL A 181 1.98 5.71 -21.57
C VAL A 181 1.09 4.50 -21.49
N SER A 182 0.68 3.98 -22.65
CA SER A 182 -0.06 2.74 -22.77
C SER A 182 0.88 1.57 -23.06
N VAL A 183 0.66 0.46 -22.36
CA VAL A 183 1.44 -0.79 -22.52
C VAL A 183 0.48 -1.95 -22.68
N PRO A 184 0.61 -2.79 -23.73
CA PRO A 184 -0.24 -3.94 -23.93
C PRO A 184 -0.06 -4.99 -22.81
N LEU A 185 -1.16 -5.66 -22.45
CA LEU A 185 -1.22 -6.67 -21.41
C LEU A 185 -1.80 -7.97 -21.95
N GLU A 186 -1.06 -9.09 -21.79
CA GLU A 186 -1.50 -10.42 -22.22
C GLU A 186 -2.31 -11.17 -21.14
N LEU A 187 -2.31 -10.69 -19.89
CA LEU A 187 -3.02 -11.35 -18.82
C LEU A 187 -4.52 -11.06 -18.88
N ALA A 188 -5.32 -12.11 -18.70
CA ALA A 188 -6.78 -12.06 -18.81
C ALA A 188 -7.49 -12.22 -17.47
N SER A 189 -6.86 -12.88 -16.50
CA SER A 189 -7.49 -13.17 -15.21
C SER A 189 -6.46 -13.44 -14.11
N GLY A 190 -6.93 -13.57 -12.87
CA GLY A 190 -6.10 -13.86 -11.72
C GLY A 190 -5.21 -12.66 -11.33
N LEU A 191 -5.61 -11.44 -11.67
CA LEU A 191 -4.87 -10.22 -11.31
C LEU A 191 -5.19 -9.77 -9.88
N GLN A 192 -6.30 -10.24 -9.32
CA GLN A 192 -6.77 -9.95 -7.98
C GLN A 192 -6.76 -11.20 -7.10
N ASN A 193 -6.68 -11.01 -5.81
CA ASN A 193 -6.72 -12.04 -4.79
C ASN A 193 -7.34 -11.47 -3.48
N GLU A 194 -7.41 -12.29 -2.44
CA GLU A 194 -7.95 -11.92 -1.11
C GLU A 194 -6.87 -11.49 -0.11
N LEU A 195 -5.61 -11.39 -0.55
CA LEU A 195 -4.54 -10.95 0.33
C LEU A 195 -4.72 -9.48 0.73
N PRO A 196 -4.22 -9.08 1.89
CA PRO A 196 -4.17 -7.66 2.27
C PRO A 196 -3.35 -6.85 1.26
N VAL A 197 -3.76 -5.61 1.05
CA VAL A 197 -2.94 -4.61 0.36
C VAL A 197 -1.87 -4.11 1.31
N SER A 198 -0.62 -4.10 0.87
CA SER A 198 0.52 -3.54 1.60
C SER A 198 0.92 -2.19 1.02
N ILE A 199 1.30 -1.25 1.89
CA ILE A 199 1.73 0.10 1.53
C ILE A 199 3.21 0.25 1.85
N GLY A 200 3.97 0.74 0.87
CA GLY A 200 5.40 1.03 1.01
C GLY A 200 6.31 -0.19 1.00
N TYR A 201 5.78 -1.40 0.82
CA TYR A 201 6.56 -2.64 0.72
C TYR A 201 5.77 -3.75 0.02
N ARG A 202 6.46 -4.84 -0.29
CA ARG A 202 5.84 -6.11 -0.74
C ARG A 202 6.42 -7.30 0.01
N ALA A 203 5.74 -8.42 0.02
CA ALA A 203 6.25 -9.66 0.59
C ALA A 203 7.46 -10.22 -0.20
N GLY A 204 8.32 -10.98 0.46
CA GLY A 204 9.33 -11.84 -0.15
C GLY A 204 10.57 -11.14 -0.71
N ALA A 205 10.76 -9.83 -0.56
CA ALA A 205 11.96 -9.13 -1.06
C ALA A 205 12.23 -7.82 -0.31
N ASP A 206 13.47 -7.35 -0.40
CA ASP A 206 13.79 -5.95 -0.10
C ASP A 206 13.07 -5.08 -1.15
N SER A 207 12.08 -4.33 -0.70
CA SER A 207 11.18 -3.61 -1.60
C SER A 207 10.65 -2.34 -0.98
N GLN A 208 11.10 -2.05 0.25
CA GLN A 208 10.59 -0.93 1.04
C GLN A 208 10.79 0.39 0.30
N PHE A 209 9.74 1.20 0.27
CA PHE A 209 9.79 2.55 -0.29
C PHE A 209 10.73 3.44 0.53
N ASP A 210 11.38 4.39 -0.13
CA ASP A 210 12.24 5.38 0.49
C ASP A 210 11.79 6.77 0.06
N GLY A 211 11.13 7.49 0.94
CA GLY A 211 10.58 8.81 0.65
C GLY A 211 9.22 9.05 1.29
N LEU A 212 8.42 9.88 0.66
CA LEU A 212 7.07 10.26 1.09
C LEU A 212 6.02 9.57 0.22
N LEU A 213 4.96 9.07 0.86
CA LEU A 213 3.76 8.54 0.22
C LEU A 213 2.54 9.28 0.73
N ASP A 214 1.64 9.62 -0.17
CA ASP A 214 0.41 10.34 0.12
C ASP A 214 -0.70 9.97 -0.85
N ASP A 215 -1.95 10.20 -0.44
CA ASP A 215 -3.15 10.08 -1.29
C ASP A 215 -3.19 8.76 -2.12
N ILE A 216 -2.99 7.61 -1.47
CA ILE A 216 -3.05 6.30 -2.16
C ILE A 216 -4.52 5.89 -2.32
N ARG A 217 -4.97 5.77 -3.58
CA ARG A 217 -6.34 5.37 -3.91
C ARG A 217 -6.37 4.11 -4.76
N LEU A 218 -7.22 3.16 -4.38
CA LEU A 218 -7.56 1.97 -5.15
C LEU A 218 -9.01 2.06 -5.60
N THR A 219 -9.25 1.86 -6.89
CA THR A 219 -10.59 1.96 -7.47
C THR A 219 -10.88 0.74 -8.35
N ARG A 220 -12.09 0.21 -8.23
CA ARG A 220 -12.61 -0.80 -9.15
C ARG A 220 -12.85 -0.17 -10.51
N GLY A 221 -12.42 -0.84 -11.57
CA GLY A 221 -12.60 -0.37 -12.94
C GLY A 221 -11.53 0.62 -13.38
N ILE A 222 -11.65 1.01 -14.61
CA ILE A 222 -10.73 1.89 -15.33
C ILE A 222 -11.25 3.31 -15.21
N LEU A 223 -10.50 4.16 -14.51
CA LEU A 223 -10.81 5.58 -14.44
C LEU A 223 -10.34 6.31 -15.71
N ALA A 224 -11.16 7.22 -16.22
CA ALA A 224 -10.71 8.19 -17.19
C ALA A 224 -9.77 9.21 -16.54
N GLN A 225 -8.94 9.88 -17.33
CA GLN A 225 -7.96 10.86 -16.82
C GLN A 225 -8.62 11.95 -15.96
N GLU A 226 -9.83 12.37 -16.30
CA GLU A 226 -10.61 13.40 -15.62
C GLU A 226 -11.19 12.94 -14.28
N GLU A 227 -11.15 11.63 -14.01
CA GLU A 227 -11.62 11.01 -12.77
C GLU A 227 -10.47 10.70 -11.79
N LEU A 228 -9.21 10.88 -12.24
CA LEU A 228 -8.04 10.69 -11.41
C LEU A 228 -7.95 11.74 -10.30
N LEU A 229 -7.22 11.44 -9.24
CA LEU A 229 -7.07 12.29 -8.05
C LEU A 229 -6.64 13.73 -8.35
N LEU A 230 -5.89 13.95 -9.42
CA LEU A 230 -5.50 15.31 -9.84
C LEU A 230 -6.69 16.21 -10.19
N THR A 231 -7.80 15.63 -10.63
CA THR A 231 -8.99 16.36 -11.07
C THR A 231 -10.15 16.12 -10.11
N ARG A 232 -10.25 14.90 -9.55
CA ARG A 232 -11.35 14.51 -8.68
C ARG A 232 -10.83 13.86 -7.39
N GLU A 233 -10.67 14.66 -6.35
CA GLU A 233 -10.20 14.19 -5.04
C GLU A 233 -11.23 13.36 -4.28
N ALA A 234 -12.50 13.65 -4.43
CA ALA A 234 -13.54 12.93 -3.70
C ALA A 234 -13.63 11.46 -4.13
N PRO A 235 -13.65 10.50 -3.18
CA PRO A 235 -13.84 9.11 -3.51
C PRO A 235 -15.23 8.87 -4.11
N GLY A 236 -15.28 8.04 -5.15
CA GLY A 236 -16.52 7.61 -5.78
C GLY A 236 -17.02 6.27 -5.23
N PRO A 237 -18.20 5.79 -5.64
CA PRO A 237 -18.75 4.51 -5.17
C PRO A 237 -17.93 3.28 -5.59
N ALA A 238 -17.08 3.42 -6.61
CA ALA A 238 -16.15 2.38 -7.05
C ALA A 238 -14.81 2.41 -6.29
N THR A 239 -14.55 3.42 -5.45
CA THR A 239 -13.34 3.50 -4.64
C THR A 239 -13.36 2.42 -3.56
N LEU A 240 -12.34 1.57 -3.56
CA LEU A 240 -12.20 0.44 -2.64
C LEU A 240 -11.44 0.81 -1.39
N ALA A 241 -10.49 1.73 -1.52
CA ALA A 241 -9.73 2.29 -0.41
C ALA A 241 -9.10 3.62 -0.85
N PHE A 242 -8.98 4.55 0.11
CA PHE A 242 -8.33 5.83 -0.10
C PHE A 242 -7.66 6.29 1.20
N TRP A 243 -6.34 6.17 1.29
CA TRP A 243 -5.53 6.57 2.43
C TRP A 243 -4.85 7.89 2.15
N ARG A 244 -5.18 8.89 2.97
CA ARG A 244 -4.70 10.28 2.83
C ARG A 244 -3.61 10.65 3.83
N PHE A 245 -3.33 9.78 4.78
CA PHE A 245 -2.33 9.95 5.83
C PHE A 245 -2.46 11.24 6.67
N GLU A 246 -3.65 11.80 6.73
CA GLU A 246 -3.92 13.02 7.48
C GLU A 246 -4.07 12.75 8.98
N ALA A 247 -3.60 13.69 9.83
CA ALA A 247 -3.78 13.60 11.28
C ALA A 247 -5.26 13.54 11.70
N GLN A 248 -6.12 14.19 10.94
CA GLN A 248 -7.57 14.18 11.09
C GLN A 248 -8.22 13.75 9.77
N PRO A 249 -9.02 12.71 9.77
CA PRO A 249 -9.56 11.92 10.89
C PRO A 249 -8.65 10.83 11.43
N GLY A 250 -7.44 10.64 10.92
CA GLY A 250 -6.43 9.70 11.42
C GLY A 250 -5.57 9.12 10.29
N MET A 251 -4.26 9.01 10.55
CA MET A 251 -3.23 8.59 9.59
C MET A 251 -3.50 7.25 8.90
N LEU A 252 -4.11 6.31 9.62
CA LEU A 252 -4.38 4.96 9.13
C LEU A 252 -5.80 4.80 8.57
N ARG A 253 -6.60 5.85 8.62
CA ARG A 253 -8.00 5.79 8.22
C ARG A 253 -8.16 5.74 6.70
N ASP A 254 -9.07 4.89 6.26
CA ASP A 254 -9.61 4.91 4.90
C ASP A 254 -10.67 6.00 4.75
N SER A 255 -10.50 6.87 3.79
CA SER A 255 -11.44 7.95 3.44
C SER A 255 -12.51 7.51 2.44
N SER A 256 -12.50 6.27 1.98
CA SER A 256 -13.55 5.69 1.14
C SER A 256 -14.76 5.22 1.95
N VAL A 257 -15.85 4.90 1.26
CA VAL A 257 -17.05 4.31 1.89
C VAL A 257 -16.78 2.87 2.36
N ALA A 258 -15.79 2.19 1.78
CA ALA A 258 -15.47 0.79 2.09
C ALA A 258 -14.85 0.60 3.47
N GLY A 259 -14.15 1.63 4.00
CA GLY A 259 -13.62 1.63 5.37
C GLY A 259 -12.47 0.65 5.61
N ALA A 260 -11.63 0.37 4.60
CA ALA A 260 -10.46 -0.50 4.71
C ALA A 260 -9.29 0.21 5.40
N ALA A 261 -9.39 0.45 6.72
CA ALA A 261 -8.35 1.11 7.50
C ALA A 261 -7.03 0.34 7.44
N LEU A 262 -5.92 1.08 7.41
CA LEU A 262 -4.58 0.51 7.53
C LEU A 262 -4.36 0.04 8.98
N ARG A 263 -3.60 -1.04 9.11
CA ARG A 263 -3.06 -1.50 10.40
C ARG A 263 -1.58 -1.79 10.25
N LEU A 264 -0.84 -1.64 11.33
CA LEU A 264 0.56 -2.01 11.36
C LEU A 264 0.67 -3.53 11.38
N GLN A 265 1.46 -4.08 10.47
CA GLN A 265 1.82 -5.49 10.54
C GLN A 265 2.90 -5.64 11.60
N SER A 266 2.58 -6.32 12.71
CA SER A 266 3.56 -6.72 13.71
C SER A 266 4.67 -7.49 12.99
N GLY A 267 5.87 -6.92 12.91
CA GLY A 267 7.02 -7.62 12.35
C GLY A 267 7.35 -8.85 13.18
N ALA A 268 8.24 -9.72 12.69
CA ALA A 268 8.75 -10.84 13.48
C ALA A 268 9.40 -10.44 14.82
N SER A 269 9.56 -9.13 15.08
CA SER A 269 9.96 -8.56 16.37
C SER A 269 8.85 -8.56 17.43
N ALA A 270 7.57 -8.83 17.10
CA ALA A 270 6.53 -8.97 18.12
C ALA A 270 6.80 -10.17 19.04
N GLN A 271 7.37 -11.25 18.51
CA GLN A 271 7.88 -12.35 19.35
C GLN A 271 9.05 -11.93 20.25
N THR A 272 9.91 -11.01 19.77
CA THR A 272 10.99 -10.46 20.59
C THR A 272 10.51 -9.42 21.60
N SER A 273 9.43 -8.69 21.33
CA SER A 273 8.87 -7.72 22.30
C SER A 273 8.10 -8.43 23.43
N GLU A 274 7.34 -9.49 23.14
CA GLU A 274 6.78 -10.34 24.20
C GLU A 274 7.87 -11.07 24.99
N GLN A 275 8.89 -11.60 24.33
CA GLN A 275 10.03 -12.21 25.00
C GLN A 275 10.85 -11.18 25.77
N ALA A 276 11.04 -9.96 25.25
CA ALA A 276 11.69 -8.86 25.96
C ALA A 276 10.85 -8.39 27.15
N ALA A 277 9.54 -8.21 26.98
CA ALA A 277 8.63 -7.86 28.08
C ALA A 277 8.55 -8.98 29.14
N LEU A 278 8.59 -10.24 28.74
CA LEU A 278 8.67 -11.37 29.66
C LEU A 278 10.02 -11.43 30.37
N ALA A 279 11.13 -11.14 29.68
CA ALA A 279 12.46 -11.05 30.27
C ALA A 279 12.55 -9.87 31.25
N ASP A 280 12.00 -8.70 30.91
CA ASP A 280 11.93 -7.55 31.80
C ASP A 280 11.06 -7.83 33.02
N LEU A 281 9.92 -8.50 32.86
CA LEU A 281 9.08 -8.95 33.95
C LEU A 281 9.82 -9.97 34.83
N CYS A 282 10.53 -10.92 34.25
CA CYS A 282 11.39 -11.87 34.99
C CYS A 282 12.51 -11.14 35.74
N HIS A 283 13.15 -10.14 35.14
CA HIS A 283 14.16 -9.31 35.80
C HIS A 283 13.59 -8.49 36.97
N VAL A 284 12.41 -7.91 36.81
CA VAL A 284 11.71 -7.19 37.89
C VAL A 284 11.35 -8.14 39.02
N LEU A 285 10.82 -9.31 38.71
CA LEU A 285 10.47 -10.34 39.70
C LEU A 285 11.71 -10.92 40.41
N LEU A 286 12.81 -11.17 39.70
CA LEU A 286 14.06 -11.68 40.27
C LEU A 286 14.79 -10.63 41.13
N ASN A 287 14.61 -9.34 40.82
CA ASN A 287 15.20 -8.25 41.59
C ASN A 287 14.26 -7.71 42.69
N SER A 288 13.00 -8.18 42.76
CA SER A 288 12.14 -7.85 43.88
C SER A 288 12.60 -8.66 45.11
N SER A 289 12.87 -7.95 46.23
CA SER A 289 13.36 -8.56 47.47
C SER A 289 12.41 -9.60 48.08
N GLU A 290 11.18 -9.72 47.56
CA GLU A 290 10.20 -10.72 47.99
C GLU A 290 10.52 -12.14 47.48
N PHE A 291 11.30 -12.31 46.41
CA PHE A 291 11.72 -13.62 45.91
C PHE A 291 12.95 -14.19 46.63
N LEU A 292 13.65 -13.38 47.43
CA LEU A 292 14.87 -13.78 48.15
C LEU A 292 14.60 -14.42 49.52
N TYR A 293 13.34 -14.53 49.97
CA TYR A 293 13.00 -15.09 51.28
C TYR A 293 11.89 -16.15 51.20
N VAL A 294 12.10 -17.21 50.45
CA VAL A 294 11.44 -18.49 50.71
C VAL A 294 12.44 -19.42 51.38
N ARG A 295 12.34 -19.47 52.70
CA ARG A 295 13.00 -20.51 53.53
C ARG A 295 12.14 -21.77 53.55
#